data_c998711da8e631968ded752eedc5f086
#
_entry.id   c998711da8e631968ded752eedc5f086
#
_cell.length_a   1.000
_cell.length_b   1.000
_cell.length_c   1.000
_cell.angle_alpha   90.00
_cell.angle_beta   90.00
_cell.angle_gamma   90.00
#
_symmetry.space_group_name_H-M   'P 1'
#
loop_
_entity.id
_entity.type
_entity.pdbx_description
1 polymer ?
#
loop_
_entity_poly.entity_id
_entity_poly.type
_entity_poly.pdbx_seq_one_letter_code
_entity_poly.pdbx_strand_id
1 'polypeptide(L)'
;MTIKTFYKVNDLEFDNLKDAETFDSYLKSFDKKQMKELYMGYKAKINYKVYLDPKLDYTQMEQIRIGLSMDLDVSIYAKPYFNWKQMRTIRLGLERNFDVSIYAKSEFDYSQMSCILMGLEKGFDVSIYAKPEFDNKQMHEIYMGLLNDVNVLLYATSKLDWNEMRTIRWELEGKNKKA
;
A
#
# COMPACT_ATOMS: atom_id res chain seq x y z
N MET A 1 -6.34 15.01 -22.57
CA MET A 1 -6.02 16.40 -22.21
C MET A 1 -4.68 16.75 -22.88
N THR A 2 -4.55 17.92 -23.48
CA THR A 2 -3.26 18.39 -24.02
C THR A 2 -2.51 19.17 -22.93
N ILE A 3 -1.18 19.30 -23.06
CA ILE A 3 -0.37 20.15 -22.18
C ILE A 3 -0.93 21.59 -22.14
N LYS A 4 -1.34 22.15 -23.30
CA LYS A 4 -2.01 23.46 -23.36
C LYS A 4 -3.29 23.55 -22.56
N THR A 5 -4.07 22.47 -22.52
CA THR A 5 -5.29 22.38 -21.70
C THR A 5 -4.94 22.34 -20.21
N PHE A 6 -3.85 21.66 -19.83
CA PHE A 6 -3.37 21.61 -18.45
C PHE A 6 -2.98 23.03 -17.96
N TYR A 7 -2.22 23.80 -18.72
CA TYR A 7 -1.87 25.17 -18.36
C TYR A 7 -3.10 26.07 -18.23
N LYS A 8 -3.98 26.04 -19.23
CA LYS A 8 -5.18 26.89 -19.24
C LYS A 8 -6.13 26.60 -18.07
N VAL A 9 -6.08 25.38 -17.53
CA VAL A 9 -6.94 24.91 -16.45
C VAL A 9 -6.33 25.15 -15.07
N ASN A 10 -4.98 25.27 -14.99
CA ASN A 10 -4.29 25.36 -13.70
C ASN A 10 -3.99 26.79 -13.24
N ASP A 11 -4.33 27.82 -14.04
CA ASP A 11 -3.98 29.21 -13.75
C ASP A 11 -2.52 29.35 -13.25
N LEU A 12 -1.61 28.58 -13.91
CA LEU A 12 -0.20 28.59 -13.54
C LEU A 12 0.42 29.88 -14.05
N GLU A 13 0.63 30.80 -13.14
CA GLU A 13 1.47 31.96 -13.37
C GLU A 13 2.94 31.57 -13.16
N PHE A 14 3.77 31.86 -14.17
CA PHE A 14 5.21 31.68 -14.10
C PHE A 14 5.87 33.03 -14.05
N ASP A 15 6.85 33.21 -13.16
CA ASP A 15 7.59 34.46 -13.03
C ASP A 15 8.37 34.82 -14.29
N ASN A 16 8.67 33.81 -15.11
CA ASN A 16 9.34 34.03 -16.40
C ASN A 16 9.08 32.91 -17.42
N LEU A 17 9.37 33.17 -18.69
CA LEU A 17 9.15 32.25 -19.82
C LEU A 17 9.97 30.96 -19.68
N LYS A 18 11.19 31.03 -19.12
CA LYS A 18 12.09 29.90 -18.96
C LYS A 18 11.54 28.87 -18.00
N ASP A 19 10.88 29.29 -16.92
CA ASP A 19 10.25 28.40 -15.94
C ASP A 19 9.04 27.70 -16.56
N ALA A 20 8.26 28.42 -17.39
CA ALA A 20 7.15 27.83 -18.14
C ALA A 20 7.60 26.77 -19.15
N GLU A 21 8.68 27.02 -19.92
CA GLU A 21 9.25 26.06 -20.86
C GLU A 21 9.83 24.83 -20.16
N THR A 22 10.50 25.03 -19.01
CA THR A 22 11.04 23.94 -18.19
C THR A 22 9.93 23.07 -17.67
N PHE A 23 8.84 23.65 -17.16
CA PHE A 23 7.67 22.93 -16.68
C PHE A 23 6.93 22.20 -17.81
N ASP A 24 6.80 22.83 -19.00
CA ASP A 24 6.23 22.18 -20.18
C ASP A 24 7.05 20.96 -20.62
N SER A 25 8.38 21.10 -20.63
CA SER A 25 9.28 19.99 -20.92
C SER A 25 9.12 18.85 -19.90
N TYR A 26 8.99 19.18 -18.62
CA TYR A 26 8.77 18.21 -17.57
C TYR A 26 7.42 17.49 -17.72
N LEU A 27 6.33 18.22 -18.03
CA LEU A 27 5.01 17.60 -18.25
C LEU A 27 4.99 16.66 -19.47
N LYS A 28 5.88 16.81 -20.44
CA LYS A 28 6.02 15.88 -21.57
C LYS A 28 6.52 14.50 -21.15
N SER A 29 7.09 14.36 -19.95
CA SER A 29 7.52 13.06 -19.39
C SER A 29 6.36 12.20 -18.88
N PHE A 30 5.15 12.77 -18.76
CA PHE A 30 3.96 12.05 -18.29
C PHE A 30 3.15 11.49 -19.47
N ASP A 31 2.65 10.29 -19.33
CA ASP A 31 1.71 9.72 -20.29
C ASP A 31 0.28 10.28 -20.11
N LYS A 32 -0.62 9.89 -21.02
CA LYS A 32 -2.02 10.37 -21.00
C LYS A 32 -2.78 9.98 -19.74
N LYS A 33 -2.49 8.82 -19.15
CA LYS A 33 -3.18 8.33 -17.95
C LYS A 33 -2.68 9.05 -16.71
N GLN A 34 -1.36 9.23 -16.60
CA GLN A 34 -0.75 10.03 -15.55
C GLN A 34 -1.27 11.48 -15.58
N MET A 35 -1.31 12.11 -16.77
CA MET A 35 -1.88 13.46 -16.95
C MET A 35 -3.35 13.53 -16.54
N LYS A 36 -4.12 12.47 -16.74
CA LYS A 36 -5.51 12.41 -16.27
C LYS A 36 -5.58 12.43 -14.75
N GLU A 37 -4.72 11.67 -14.06
CA GLU A 37 -4.69 11.64 -12.58
C GLU A 37 -4.28 13.00 -12.00
N LEU A 38 -3.31 13.70 -12.60
CA LEU A 38 -2.93 15.07 -12.23
C LEU A 38 -4.13 16.02 -12.38
N TYR A 39 -4.83 15.95 -13.52
CA TYR A 39 -6.02 16.76 -13.77
C TYR A 39 -7.15 16.48 -12.78
N MET A 40 -7.39 15.20 -12.42
CA MET A 40 -8.41 14.84 -11.43
C MET A 40 -8.07 15.41 -10.05
N GLY A 41 -6.82 15.38 -9.64
CA GLY A 41 -6.37 15.98 -8.38
C GLY A 41 -6.55 17.50 -8.38
N TYR A 42 -6.17 18.17 -9.47
CA TYR A 42 -6.41 19.60 -9.65
C TYR A 42 -7.91 19.95 -9.51
N LYS A 43 -8.78 19.27 -10.24
CA LYS A 43 -10.24 19.48 -10.19
C LYS A 43 -10.83 19.27 -8.80
N ALA A 44 -10.30 18.32 -8.07
CA ALA A 44 -10.70 18.03 -6.68
C ALA A 44 -10.06 19.00 -5.66
N LYS A 45 -9.24 19.96 -6.10
CA LYS A 45 -8.47 20.89 -5.24
C LYS A 45 -7.53 20.18 -4.27
N ILE A 46 -7.04 19.00 -4.66
CA ILE A 46 -6.06 18.21 -3.91
C ILE A 46 -4.66 18.67 -4.28
N ASN A 47 -3.72 18.60 -3.35
CA ASN A 47 -2.32 18.92 -3.62
C ASN A 47 -1.68 17.87 -4.55
N TYR A 48 -1.99 17.93 -5.85
CA TYR A 48 -1.46 17.01 -6.86
C TYR A 48 0.07 17.07 -7.01
N LYS A 49 0.72 18.13 -6.50
CA LYS A 49 2.20 18.26 -6.54
C LYS A 49 2.89 17.14 -5.76
N VAL A 50 2.21 16.52 -4.80
CA VAL A 50 2.73 15.39 -4.01
C VAL A 50 3.03 14.16 -4.89
N TYR A 51 2.27 13.98 -5.98
CA TYR A 51 2.46 12.87 -6.92
C TYR A 51 2.81 13.33 -8.35
N LEU A 52 3.33 14.55 -8.48
CA LEU A 52 3.88 15.08 -9.72
C LEU A 52 5.29 14.48 -9.94
N ASP A 53 5.36 13.16 -10.11
CA ASP A 53 6.58 12.41 -10.39
C ASP A 53 6.33 11.41 -11.54
N PRO A 54 7.02 11.53 -12.70
CA PRO A 54 6.83 10.64 -13.84
C PRO A 54 7.29 9.19 -13.58
N LYS A 55 7.99 8.92 -12.48
CA LYS A 55 8.35 7.56 -12.05
C LYS A 55 7.16 6.81 -11.46
N LEU A 56 6.11 7.50 -11.02
CA LEU A 56 4.87 6.90 -10.55
C LEU A 56 4.02 6.53 -11.76
N ASP A 57 3.58 5.29 -11.88
CA ASP A 57 2.55 4.96 -12.84
C ASP A 57 1.18 5.54 -12.45
N TYR A 58 0.23 5.58 -13.39
CA TYR A 58 -1.07 6.19 -13.15
C TYR A 58 -1.87 5.50 -12.04
N THR A 59 -1.64 4.18 -11.78
CA THR A 59 -2.33 3.45 -10.72
C THR A 59 -1.75 3.78 -9.34
N GLN A 60 -0.45 4.04 -9.26
CA GLN A 60 0.20 4.58 -8.06
C GLN A 60 -0.29 5.99 -7.76
N MET A 61 -0.32 6.87 -8.78
CA MET A 61 -0.84 8.24 -8.66
C MET A 61 -2.30 8.26 -8.19
N GLU A 62 -3.14 7.33 -8.68
CA GLU A 62 -4.52 7.17 -8.24
C GLU A 62 -4.60 6.84 -6.73
N GLN A 63 -3.77 5.91 -6.22
CA GLN A 63 -3.77 5.58 -4.80
C GLN A 63 -3.37 6.77 -3.93
N ILE A 64 -2.38 7.55 -4.38
CA ILE A 64 -1.96 8.78 -3.67
C ILE A 64 -3.06 9.83 -3.70
N ARG A 65 -3.69 10.07 -4.87
CA ARG A 65 -4.80 11.01 -5.00
C ARG A 65 -5.98 10.64 -4.10
N ILE A 66 -6.35 9.36 -4.05
CA ILE A 66 -7.44 8.89 -3.15
C ILE A 66 -7.06 9.16 -1.68
N GLY A 67 -5.85 8.83 -1.25
CA GLY A 67 -5.40 9.11 0.12
C GLY A 67 -5.45 10.59 0.48
N LEU A 68 -4.95 11.46 -0.41
CA LEU A 68 -5.03 12.92 -0.22
C LEU A 68 -6.47 13.43 -0.14
N SER A 69 -7.42 12.81 -0.87
CA SER A 69 -8.85 13.19 -0.80
C SER A 69 -9.50 12.79 0.52
N MET A 70 -8.84 11.97 1.32
CA MET A 70 -9.28 11.49 2.64
C MET A 70 -8.42 12.06 3.77
N ASP A 71 -7.59 13.08 3.49
CA ASP A 71 -6.66 13.73 4.41
C ASP A 71 -5.68 12.75 5.10
N LEU A 72 -5.33 11.64 4.40
CA LEU A 72 -4.37 10.68 4.92
C LEU A 72 -2.93 11.14 4.71
N ASP A 73 -2.03 10.73 5.61
CA ASP A 73 -0.58 10.94 5.42
C ASP A 73 -0.03 10.02 4.32
N VAL A 74 -0.12 10.50 3.08
CA VAL A 74 0.38 9.78 1.91
C VAL A 74 1.91 9.70 1.85
N SER A 75 2.65 10.50 2.64
CA SER A 75 4.12 10.49 2.64
C SER A 75 4.70 9.13 3.01
N ILE A 76 3.93 8.32 3.71
CA ILE A 76 4.30 6.96 4.10
C ILE A 76 4.46 6.06 2.86
N TYR A 77 3.58 6.21 1.85
CA TYR A 77 3.53 5.29 0.71
C TYR A 77 3.66 5.94 -0.68
N ALA A 78 3.64 7.28 -0.78
CA ALA A 78 3.83 8.00 -2.05
C ALA A 78 5.29 7.88 -2.54
N LYS A 79 5.74 6.68 -2.79
CA LYS A 79 7.12 6.33 -3.12
C LYS A 79 7.15 5.35 -4.30
N PRO A 80 7.91 5.62 -5.39
CA PRO A 80 7.88 4.80 -6.62
C PRO A 80 8.21 3.32 -6.43
N TYR A 81 8.90 2.93 -5.34
CA TYR A 81 9.24 1.55 -5.07
C TYR A 81 8.07 0.70 -4.52
N PHE A 82 7.01 1.31 -4.03
CA PHE A 82 5.77 0.59 -3.72
C PHE A 82 4.92 0.46 -4.99
N ASN A 83 4.54 -0.75 -5.38
CA ASN A 83 3.54 -0.90 -6.42
C ASN A 83 2.14 -0.46 -5.93
N TRP A 84 1.21 -0.25 -6.85
CA TRP A 84 -0.12 0.25 -6.51
C TRP A 84 -0.90 -0.63 -5.52
N LYS A 85 -0.67 -1.95 -5.52
CA LYS A 85 -1.32 -2.88 -4.57
C LYS A 85 -0.79 -2.69 -3.15
N GLN A 86 0.52 -2.52 -3.00
CA GLN A 86 1.15 -2.17 -1.73
C GLN A 86 0.65 -0.82 -1.24
N MET A 87 0.66 0.22 -2.10
CA MET A 87 0.13 1.54 -1.76
C MET A 87 -1.34 1.47 -1.31
N ARG A 88 -2.17 0.70 -2.03
CA ARG A 88 -3.57 0.49 -1.65
C ARG A 88 -3.70 -0.16 -0.28
N THR A 89 -2.90 -1.19 0.01
CA THR A 89 -2.95 -1.90 1.30
C THR A 89 -2.54 -0.98 2.44
N ILE A 90 -1.49 -0.16 2.25
CA ILE A 90 -1.06 0.84 3.25
C ILE A 90 -2.16 1.89 3.44
N ARG A 91 -2.73 2.44 2.36
CA ARG A 91 -3.83 3.40 2.43
C ARG A 91 -5.03 2.85 3.21
N LEU A 92 -5.44 1.60 2.94
CA LEU A 92 -6.55 0.95 3.67
C LEU A 92 -6.26 0.80 5.16
N GLY A 93 -5.02 0.58 5.56
CA GLY A 93 -4.63 0.58 6.97
C GLY A 93 -4.74 1.96 7.61
N LEU A 94 -4.28 3.00 6.91
CA LEU A 94 -4.40 4.40 7.35
C LEU A 94 -5.87 4.83 7.48
N GLU A 95 -6.75 4.47 6.53
CA GLU A 95 -8.18 4.74 6.58
C GLU A 95 -8.85 4.18 7.85
N ARG A 96 -8.31 3.09 8.38
CA ARG A 96 -8.81 2.40 9.57
C ARG A 96 -8.02 2.75 10.84
N ASN A 97 -7.13 3.72 10.77
CA ASN A 97 -6.27 4.19 11.86
C ASN A 97 -5.37 3.07 12.45
N PHE A 98 -4.95 2.10 11.64
CA PHE A 98 -3.95 1.13 12.06
C PHE A 98 -2.53 1.71 11.97
N ASP A 99 -1.64 1.21 12.82
CA ASP A 99 -0.20 1.48 12.71
C ASP A 99 0.38 0.74 11.49
N VAL A 100 0.42 1.42 10.36
CA VAL A 100 0.95 0.87 9.11
C VAL A 100 2.47 0.73 9.11
N SER A 101 3.20 1.34 10.06
CA SER A 101 4.67 1.25 10.15
C SER A 101 5.15 -0.19 10.33
N ILE A 102 4.28 -1.07 10.82
CA ILE A 102 4.53 -2.50 10.98
C ILE A 102 4.85 -3.14 9.62
N TYR A 103 4.12 -2.76 8.55
CA TYR A 103 4.20 -3.41 7.25
C TYR A 103 4.45 -2.48 6.04
N ALA A 104 4.40 -1.16 6.20
CA ALA A 104 4.70 -0.20 5.13
C ALA A 104 6.20 -0.15 4.81
N LYS A 105 6.77 -1.29 4.46
CA LYS A 105 8.19 -1.54 4.18
C LYS A 105 8.33 -2.24 2.84
N SER A 106 9.38 -1.90 2.08
CA SER A 106 9.62 -2.45 0.74
C SER A 106 9.89 -3.96 0.72
N GLU A 107 10.30 -4.52 1.86
CA GLU A 107 10.61 -5.93 2.05
C GLU A 107 9.37 -6.84 2.03
N PHE A 108 8.20 -6.28 2.31
CA PHE A 108 6.94 -7.02 2.22
C PHE A 108 6.31 -6.89 0.83
N ASP A 109 5.92 -8.00 0.23
CA ASP A 109 5.04 -7.95 -0.92
C ASP A 109 3.59 -7.57 -0.52
N TYR A 110 2.73 -7.29 -1.51
CA TYR A 110 1.36 -6.86 -1.22
C TYR A 110 0.52 -7.95 -0.52
N SER A 111 0.83 -9.24 -0.74
CA SER A 111 0.09 -10.36 -0.13
C SER A 111 0.45 -10.52 1.35
N GLN A 112 1.74 -10.35 1.66
CA GLN A 112 2.23 -10.27 3.04
C GLN A 112 1.61 -9.08 3.76
N MET A 113 1.65 -7.87 3.17
CA MET A 113 1.01 -6.68 3.73
C MET A 113 -0.48 -6.88 3.97
N SER A 114 -1.20 -7.54 3.03
CA SER A 114 -2.62 -7.82 3.17
C SER A 114 -2.91 -8.80 4.31
N CYS A 115 -2.08 -9.82 4.48
CA CYS A 115 -2.22 -10.77 5.59
C CYS A 115 -2.00 -10.09 6.95
N ILE A 116 -1.01 -9.19 7.04
CA ILE A 116 -0.77 -8.40 8.26
C ILE A 116 -1.96 -7.49 8.55
N LEU A 117 -2.47 -6.76 7.53
CA LEU A 117 -3.64 -5.89 7.68
C LEU A 117 -4.88 -6.67 8.16
N MET A 118 -5.14 -7.87 7.62
CA MET A 118 -6.22 -8.75 8.08
C MET A 118 -6.08 -9.12 9.56
N GLY A 119 -4.86 -9.35 10.04
CA GLY A 119 -4.60 -9.62 11.45
C GLY A 119 -4.87 -8.41 12.34
N LEU A 120 -4.43 -7.22 11.91
CA LEU A 120 -4.72 -5.96 12.61
C LEU A 120 -6.24 -5.70 12.69
N GLU A 121 -7.00 -5.98 11.62
CA GLU A 121 -8.47 -5.87 11.60
C GLU A 121 -9.16 -6.81 12.60
N LYS A 122 -8.53 -7.94 12.91
CA LYS A 122 -9.01 -8.89 13.93
C LYS A 122 -8.50 -8.59 15.35
N GLY A 123 -7.64 -7.60 15.50
CA GLY A 123 -7.00 -7.27 16.78
C GLY A 123 -5.94 -8.29 17.22
N PHE A 124 -5.38 -9.05 16.28
CA PHE A 124 -4.34 -10.03 16.59
C PHE A 124 -2.99 -9.37 16.81
N ASP A 125 -2.14 -10.00 17.63
CA ASP A 125 -0.73 -9.65 17.71
C ASP A 125 0.00 -10.09 16.43
N VAL A 126 0.05 -9.19 15.46
CA VAL A 126 0.70 -9.45 14.18
C VAL A 126 2.23 -9.52 14.29
N SER A 127 2.84 -9.08 15.39
CA SER A 127 4.29 -9.14 15.59
C SER A 127 4.84 -10.56 15.51
N ILE A 128 4.00 -11.55 15.74
CA ILE A 128 4.32 -12.97 15.63
C ILE A 128 4.78 -13.31 14.20
N TYR A 129 4.12 -12.75 13.18
CA TYR A 129 4.34 -13.10 11.78
C TYR A 129 4.61 -11.93 10.82
N ALA A 130 4.50 -10.68 11.28
CA ALA A 130 4.85 -9.50 10.47
C ALA A 130 6.37 -9.37 10.31
N LYS A 131 6.98 -10.37 9.71
CA LYS A 131 8.43 -10.53 9.50
C LYS A 131 8.67 -10.95 8.07
N PRO A 132 9.57 -10.27 7.32
CA PRO A 132 9.80 -10.54 5.89
C PRO A 132 10.24 -11.96 5.56
N GLU A 133 10.82 -12.68 6.53
CA GLU A 133 11.24 -14.07 6.36
C GLU A 133 10.11 -15.08 6.23
N PHE A 134 8.87 -14.73 6.60
CA PHE A 134 7.70 -15.55 6.33
C PHE A 134 7.13 -15.22 4.95
N ASP A 135 6.90 -16.21 4.12
CA ASP A 135 6.10 -16.00 2.92
C ASP A 135 4.61 -15.77 3.24
N ASN A 136 3.84 -15.35 2.26
CA ASN A 136 2.41 -15.03 2.48
C ASN A 136 1.58 -16.26 2.89
N LYS A 137 1.97 -17.48 2.48
CA LYS A 137 1.26 -18.72 2.86
C LYS A 137 1.56 -19.09 4.30
N GLN A 138 2.83 -18.97 4.73
CA GLN A 138 3.23 -19.15 6.12
C GLN A 138 2.50 -18.17 7.04
N MET A 139 2.48 -16.87 6.66
CA MET A 139 1.72 -15.85 7.38
C MET A 139 0.23 -16.19 7.48
N HIS A 140 -0.35 -16.72 6.40
CA HIS A 140 -1.75 -17.11 6.35
C HIS A 140 -2.04 -18.29 7.29
N GLU A 141 -1.15 -19.30 7.38
CA GLU A 141 -1.34 -20.43 8.32
C GLU A 141 -1.24 -19.97 9.77
N ILE A 142 -0.38 -18.99 10.09
CA ILE A 142 -0.32 -18.39 11.42
C ILE A 142 -1.61 -17.59 11.71
N TYR A 143 -2.05 -16.75 10.77
CA TYR A 143 -3.31 -16.01 10.88
C TYR A 143 -4.51 -16.94 11.11
N MET A 144 -4.61 -18.05 10.38
CA MET A 144 -5.68 -19.05 10.55
C MET A 144 -5.62 -19.72 11.92
N GLY A 145 -4.42 -19.96 12.46
CA GLY A 145 -4.25 -20.48 13.81
C GLY A 145 -4.74 -19.51 14.88
N LEU A 146 -4.38 -18.22 14.74
CA LEU A 146 -4.87 -17.16 15.63
C LEU A 146 -6.41 -17.03 15.57
N LEU A 147 -6.99 -17.15 14.36
CA LEU A 147 -8.43 -17.09 14.15
C LEU A 147 -9.19 -18.24 14.82
N ASN A 148 -8.53 -19.40 14.99
CA ASN A 148 -9.09 -20.62 15.58
C ASN A 148 -8.56 -20.86 17.02
N ASP A 149 -8.05 -19.83 17.70
CA ASP A 149 -7.53 -19.88 19.08
C ASP A 149 -6.46 -20.97 19.30
N VAL A 150 -5.64 -21.23 18.27
CA VAL A 150 -4.53 -22.19 18.35
C VAL A 150 -3.28 -21.48 18.89
N ASN A 151 -2.50 -22.15 19.72
CA ASN A 151 -1.19 -21.64 20.12
C ASN A 151 -0.21 -21.69 18.95
N VAL A 152 -0.18 -20.62 18.16
CA VAL A 152 0.65 -20.50 16.94
C VAL A 152 2.15 -20.49 17.24
N LEU A 153 2.57 -20.17 18.46
CA LEU A 153 3.99 -20.14 18.84
C LEU A 153 4.66 -21.51 18.72
N LEU A 154 3.87 -22.58 18.67
CA LEU A 154 4.36 -23.96 18.50
C LEU A 154 4.87 -24.22 17.07
N TYR A 155 4.47 -23.39 16.07
CA TYR A 155 4.84 -23.61 14.68
C TYR A 155 5.18 -22.31 13.89
N ALA A 156 5.02 -21.13 14.49
CA ALA A 156 5.31 -19.85 13.85
C ALA A 156 6.84 -19.65 13.70
N THR A 157 7.45 -20.40 12.80
CA THR A 157 8.87 -20.31 12.45
C THR A 157 9.08 -20.42 10.95
N SER A 158 9.89 -19.56 10.36
CA SER A 158 10.22 -19.56 8.91
C SER A 158 10.95 -20.84 8.45
N LYS A 159 11.36 -21.70 9.37
CA LYS A 159 12.01 -22.99 9.06
C LYS A 159 11.04 -24.07 8.57
N LEU A 160 9.76 -23.94 8.92
CA LEU A 160 8.70 -24.84 8.47
C LEU A 160 8.09 -24.29 7.18
N ASP A 161 7.82 -25.15 6.21
CA ASP A 161 7.03 -24.73 5.06
C ASP A 161 5.53 -24.57 5.45
N TRP A 162 4.77 -23.91 4.58
CA TRP A 162 3.35 -23.62 4.86
C TRP A 162 2.48 -24.91 4.99
N ASN A 163 2.86 -26.05 4.34
CA ASN A 163 2.14 -27.33 4.48
C ASN A 163 2.41 -27.97 5.85
N GLU A 164 3.66 -27.91 6.31
CA GLU A 164 4.05 -28.36 7.64
C GLU A 164 3.31 -27.55 8.72
N MET A 165 3.31 -26.21 8.59
CA MET A 165 2.56 -25.32 9.48
C MET A 165 1.07 -25.68 9.51
N ARG A 166 0.46 -25.89 8.33
CA ARG A 166 -0.95 -26.26 8.20
C ARG A 166 -1.26 -27.58 8.87
N THR A 167 -0.39 -28.57 8.71
CA THR A 167 -0.55 -29.89 9.34
C THR A 167 -0.54 -29.76 10.85
N ILE A 168 0.45 -29.05 11.40
CA ILE A 168 0.52 -28.82 12.85
C ILE A 168 -0.71 -28.05 13.36
N ARG A 169 -1.13 -27.01 12.63
CA ARG A 169 -2.34 -26.24 12.97
C ARG A 169 -3.58 -27.15 13.05
N TRP A 170 -3.82 -28.01 12.05
CA TRP A 170 -4.97 -28.93 12.07
C TRP A 170 -4.93 -29.95 13.22
N GLU A 171 -3.76 -30.45 13.55
CA GLU A 171 -3.60 -31.34 14.73
C GLU A 171 -3.96 -30.63 16.05
N LEU A 172 -3.54 -29.34 16.16
CA LEU A 172 -3.84 -28.55 17.35
C LEU A 172 -5.33 -28.17 17.41
N GLU A 173 -5.94 -27.80 16.28
CA GLU A 173 -7.39 -27.55 16.18
C GLU A 173 -8.22 -28.80 16.56
N GLY A 174 -7.78 -29.99 16.11
CA GLY A 174 -8.42 -31.25 16.46
C GLY A 174 -8.35 -31.61 17.95
N LYS A 175 -7.30 -31.16 18.64
CA LYS A 175 -7.17 -31.33 20.11
C LYS A 175 -8.08 -30.35 20.85
N ASN A 176 -8.16 -29.10 20.42
CA ASN A 176 -9.03 -28.07 21.03
C ASN A 176 -10.53 -28.44 20.96
N LYS A 177 -10.97 -29.17 19.93
CA LYS A 177 -12.37 -29.61 19.76
C LYS A 177 -12.74 -30.82 20.63
N LYS A 178 -11.76 -31.50 21.23
CA LYS A 178 -11.97 -32.67 22.07
C LYS A 178 -11.83 -32.39 23.59
N ALA A 179 -11.42 -31.17 23.94
CA ALA A 179 -11.30 -30.68 25.30
C ALA A 179 -12.51 -29.81 25.67
#